data_52d309e779a2267a51de7c2e8975f832
#
_entry.id   52d309e779a2267a51de7c2e8975f832
#
_cell.length_a   1.000
_cell.length_b   1.000
_cell.length_c   1.000
_cell.angle_alpha   90.00
_cell.angle_beta   90.00
_cell.angle_gamma   90.00
#
_symmetry.space_group_name_H-M   'P 1'
#
loop_
_entity.id
_entity.type
_entity.pdbx_description
1 polymer ?
#
loop_
_entity_poly.entity_id
_entity_poly.type
_entity_poly.pdbx_seq_one_letter_code
_entity_poly.pdbx_strand_id
1 'polypeptide(L)'
;MPTKLRKLLLFEDDYESMQDLKEYIEEELGWQVELSAQADIPERLKRERFDMIVVDLMIHPTSFDATGRQVENVHFPGVPWVKTGLEFLRRLRKGEFVATPNAGTPSDVPVLILSAVAGYSVTDELGKVIQVNGYVEKPFRLHDLVMRIRTMVKE
;
A
#
# COMPACT_ATOMS: atom_id res chain seq x y z
N MET A 1 -14.75 25.67 4.47
CA MET A 1 -15.01 24.38 3.79
C MET A 1 -14.41 23.26 4.59
N PRO A 2 -15.20 22.27 4.95
CA PRO A 2 -14.62 21.10 5.61
C PRO A 2 -13.69 20.35 4.65
N THR A 3 -12.54 19.96 5.16
CA THR A 3 -11.59 19.17 4.37
C THR A 3 -12.17 17.78 4.20
N LYS A 4 -12.18 17.29 2.97
CA LYS A 4 -12.63 15.92 2.70
C LYS A 4 -11.71 14.94 3.42
N LEU A 5 -12.29 14.00 4.17
CA LEU A 5 -11.51 12.97 4.82
C LEU A 5 -10.86 12.07 3.78
N ARG A 6 -9.56 11.95 3.84
CA ARG A 6 -8.81 11.07 2.93
C ARG A 6 -8.58 9.71 3.57
N LYS A 7 -8.43 8.70 2.73
CA LYS A 7 -8.26 7.33 3.17
C LYS A 7 -7.01 6.74 2.53
N LEU A 8 -6.13 6.21 3.37
CA LEU A 8 -4.86 5.63 2.94
C LEU A 8 -4.85 4.14 3.24
N LEU A 9 -4.43 3.34 2.27
CA LEU A 9 -4.17 1.91 2.49
C LEU A 9 -2.68 1.74 2.74
N LEU A 10 -2.33 1.21 3.90
CA LEU A 10 -0.97 0.81 4.22
C LEU A 10 -0.90 -0.71 3.99
N PHE A 11 -0.43 -1.09 2.81
CA PHE A 11 -0.37 -2.48 2.36
C PHE A 11 0.90 -3.12 2.89
N GLU A 12 0.80 -3.72 4.06
CA GLU A 12 1.92 -4.22 4.85
C GLU A 12 1.42 -5.41 5.68
N ASP A 13 2.24 -6.43 5.80
CA ASP A 13 1.87 -7.65 6.52
C ASP A 13 2.36 -7.71 7.97
N ASP A 14 3.21 -6.78 8.38
CA ASP A 14 3.71 -6.71 9.75
C ASP A 14 2.81 -5.79 10.58
N TYR A 15 1.68 -6.34 10.96
CA TYR A 15 0.62 -5.55 11.61
C TYR A 15 1.05 -4.97 12.96
N GLU A 16 1.86 -5.71 13.71
CA GLU A 16 2.31 -5.24 15.01
C GLU A 16 3.28 -4.08 14.89
N SER A 17 4.32 -4.24 14.07
CA SER A 17 5.35 -3.22 13.92
C SER A 17 4.85 -1.95 13.25
N MET A 18 3.83 -2.08 12.41
CA MET A 18 3.32 -0.93 11.63
C MET A 18 2.20 -0.16 12.33
N GLN A 19 1.78 -0.61 13.50
CA GLN A 19 0.71 0.05 14.23
C GLN A 19 1.07 1.50 14.59
N ASP A 20 2.32 1.72 15.03
CA ASP A 20 2.79 3.06 15.37
C ASP A 20 2.79 3.99 14.16
N LEU A 21 3.17 3.47 13.00
CA LEU A 21 3.15 4.26 11.77
C LEU A 21 1.73 4.64 11.39
N LYS A 22 0.79 3.69 11.48
CA LYS A 22 -0.62 3.95 11.21
C LYS A 22 -1.13 5.10 12.10
N GLU A 23 -0.90 4.99 13.41
CA GLU A 23 -1.35 6.01 14.36
C GLU A 23 -0.70 7.36 14.11
N TYR A 24 0.58 7.37 13.78
CA TYR A 24 1.30 8.61 13.49
C TYR A 24 0.73 9.32 12.25
N ILE A 25 0.43 8.56 11.18
CA ILE A 25 -0.18 9.14 9.99
C ILE A 25 -1.56 9.72 10.32
N GLU A 26 -2.36 8.97 11.08
CA GLU A 26 -3.69 9.42 11.48
C GLU A 26 -3.65 10.71 12.28
N GLU A 27 -2.71 10.80 13.22
CA GLU A 27 -2.57 12.00 14.06
C GLU A 27 -2.06 13.21 13.27
N GLU A 28 -1.04 13.00 12.45
CA GLU A 28 -0.39 14.11 11.75
C GLU A 28 -1.18 14.62 10.55
N LEU A 29 -1.87 13.75 9.84
CA LEU A 29 -2.59 14.13 8.62
C LEU A 29 -4.10 14.20 8.80
N GLY A 30 -4.63 13.63 9.87
CA GLY A 30 -6.07 13.55 10.04
C GLY A 30 -6.75 12.62 9.05
N TRP A 31 -6.01 11.71 8.44
CA TRP A 31 -6.52 10.76 7.47
C TRP A 31 -6.99 9.49 8.16
N GLN A 32 -7.85 8.74 7.49
CA GLN A 32 -8.20 7.39 7.91
C GLN A 32 -7.19 6.42 7.29
N VAL A 33 -6.56 5.59 8.11
CA VAL A 33 -5.56 4.63 7.63
C VAL A 33 -6.03 3.21 7.86
N GLU A 34 -6.04 2.41 6.79
CA GLU A 34 -6.29 0.98 6.86
C GLU A 34 -4.95 0.27 6.73
N LEU A 35 -4.54 -0.45 7.77
CA LEU A 35 -3.32 -1.27 7.74
C LEU A 35 -3.72 -2.70 7.43
N SER A 36 -3.50 -3.15 6.21
CA SER A 36 -3.86 -4.50 5.80
C SER A 36 -3.19 -4.92 4.51
N ALA A 37 -2.72 -6.16 4.48
CA ALA A 37 -2.35 -6.86 3.25
C ALA A 37 -3.15 -8.15 3.14
N GLN A 38 -4.28 -8.25 3.86
CA GLN A 38 -5.07 -9.46 3.88
C GLN A 38 -5.67 -9.79 2.51
N ALA A 39 -6.01 -11.06 2.33
CA ALA A 39 -6.40 -11.61 1.03
C ALA A 39 -7.63 -10.95 0.40
N ASP A 40 -8.45 -10.25 1.21
CA ASP A 40 -9.64 -9.57 0.71
C ASP A 40 -9.36 -8.18 0.11
N ILE A 41 -8.11 -7.69 0.20
CA ILE A 41 -7.77 -6.34 -0.28
C ILE A 41 -8.13 -6.13 -1.75
N PRO A 42 -7.82 -7.05 -2.69
CA PRO A 42 -8.20 -6.83 -4.10
C PRO A 42 -9.70 -6.60 -4.29
N GLU A 43 -10.53 -7.35 -3.56
CA GLU A 43 -11.98 -7.16 -3.64
C GLU A 43 -12.43 -5.86 -2.99
N ARG A 44 -11.78 -5.47 -1.90
CA ARG A 44 -12.09 -4.21 -1.22
C ARG A 44 -11.76 -3.01 -2.11
N LEU A 45 -10.69 -3.07 -2.89
CA LEU A 45 -10.32 -1.99 -3.79
C LEU A 45 -11.39 -1.73 -4.86
N LYS A 46 -12.19 -2.74 -5.19
CA LYS A 46 -13.26 -2.61 -6.18
C LYS A 46 -14.44 -1.77 -5.68
N ARG A 47 -14.61 -1.66 -4.37
CA ARG A 47 -15.76 -0.97 -3.77
C ARG A 47 -15.39 0.15 -2.79
N GLU A 48 -14.16 0.15 -2.27
CA GLU A 48 -13.69 1.18 -1.35
C GLU A 48 -12.70 2.08 -2.06
N ARG A 49 -12.87 3.39 -1.90
CA ARG A 49 -11.93 4.33 -2.50
C ARG A 49 -10.83 4.67 -1.51
N PHE A 50 -9.62 4.32 -1.87
CA PHE A 50 -8.42 4.81 -1.20
C PHE A 50 -7.83 5.96 -2.02
N ASP A 51 -7.39 7.00 -1.33
CA ASP A 51 -6.81 8.17 -1.99
C ASP A 51 -5.31 8.01 -2.19
N MET A 52 -4.71 7.03 -1.51
CA MET A 52 -3.29 6.73 -1.61
C MET A 52 -3.03 5.33 -1.09
N ILE A 53 -2.03 4.66 -1.66
CA ILE A 53 -1.59 3.35 -1.18
C ILE A 53 -0.09 3.42 -0.90
N VAL A 54 0.29 3.01 0.32
CA VAL A 54 1.70 2.81 0.70
C VAL A 54 1.92 1.31 0.68
N VAL A 55 2.86 0.83 -0.14
CA VAL A 55 3.03 -0.59 -0.44
C VAL A 55 4.38 -1.10 0.03
N ASP A 56 4.38 -2.14 0.87
CA ASP A 56 5.58 -2.95 1.10
C ASP A 56 5.65 -4.00 -0.01
N LEU A 57 6.83 -4.23 -0.55
CA LEU A 57 7.00 -5.18 -1.66
C LEU A 57 7.02 -6.64 -1.19
N MET A 58 7.48 -6.89 0.03
CA MET A 58 7.57 -8.25 0.57
C MET A 58 6.37 -8.52 1.47
N ILE A 59 5.47 -9.39 1.01
CA ILE A 59 4.26 -9.74 1.76
C ILE A 59 4.26 -11.26 1.96
N HIS A 60 4.39 -11.70 3.21
CA HIS A 60 4.30 -13.11 3.54
C HIS A 60 2.88 -13.64 3.32
N PRO A 61 2.71 -14.87 2.86
CA PRO A 61 1.37 -15.44 2.64
C PRO A 61 0.51 -15.46 3.90
N THR A 62 1.14 -15.61 5.07
CA THR A 62 0.43 -15.56 6.35
C THR A 62 1.22 -14.70 7.33
N SER A 63 0.50 -14.06 8.23
CA SER A 63 1.11 -13.31 9.32
C SER A 63 0.12 -13.26 10.49
N PHE A 64 0.44 -12.48 11.52
CA PHE A 64 -0.43 -12.34 12.69
C PHE A 64 -0.94 -10.91 12.77
N ASP A 65 -2.24 -10.75 13.03
CA ASP A 65 -2.82 -9.42 13.22
C ASP A 65 -2.44 -8.88 14.61
N ALA A 66 -2.90 -7.65 14.91
CA ALA A 66 -2.57 -6.98 16.16
C ALA A 66 -3.09 -7.73 17.40
N THR A 67 -4.05 -8.64 17.23
CA THR A 67 -4.60 -9.46 18.32
C THR A 67 -3.87 -10.79 18.48
N GLY A 68 -2.89 -11.07 17.63
CA GLY A 68 -2.14 -12.32 17.64
C GLY A 68 -2.83 -13.45 16.86
N ARG A 69 -3.90 -13.15 16.11
CA ARG A 69 -4.59 -14.15 15.30
C ARG A 69 -3.90 -14.27 13.95
N GLN A 70 -3.72 -15.50 13.48
CA GLN A 70 -3.15 -15.74 12.16
C GLN A 70 -4.14 -15.31 11.08
N VAL A 71 -3.63 -14.57 10.09
CA VAL A 71 -4.43 -14.11 8.95
C VAL A 71 -3.73 -14.49 7.65
N GLU A 72 -4.52 -14.62 6.59
CA GLU A 72 -4.00 -14.87 5.25
C GLU A 72 -3.89 -13.55 4.51
N ASN A 73 -2.73 -13.34 3.87
CA ASN A 73 -2.44 -12.15 3.12
C ASN A 73 -2.58 -12.41 1.62
N VAL A 74 -2.55 -11.32 0.85
CA VAL A 74 -2.54 -11.41 -0.61
C VAL A 74 -1.39 -12.32 -1.05
N HIS A 75 -1.71 -13.24 -1.93
CA HIS A 75 -0.75 -14.20 -2.48
C HIS A 75 -1.16 -14.51 -3.92
N PHE A 76 -0.20 -14.47 -4.82
CA PHE A 76 -0.44 -14.77 -6.23
C PHE A 76 0.24 -16.09 -6.58
N PRO A 77 -0.50 -17.09 -7.10
CA PRO A 77 0.10 -18.37 -7.48
C PRO A 77 1.27 -18.18 -8.45
N GLY A 78 2.38 -18.85 -8.15
CA GLY A 78 3.58 -18.75 -8.96
C GLY A 78 4.45 -17.51 -8.72
N VAL A 79 4.01 -16.61 -7.84
CA VAL A 79 4.77 -15.39 -7.51
C VAL A 79 5.39 -15.57 -6.13
N PRO A 80 6.73 -15.47 -5.99
CA PRO A 80 7.38 -15.55 -4.68
C PRO A 80 6.90 -14.41 -3.78
N TRP A 81 6.81 -14.68 -2.49
CA TRP A 81 6.30 -13.68 -1.54
C TRP A 81 7.13 -12.38 -1.52
N VAL A 82 8.42 -12.45 -1.86
CA VAL A 82 9.28 -11.27 -1.94
C VAL A 82 8.86 -10.33 -3.08
N LYS A 83 8.05 -10.81 -4.01
CA LYS A 83 7.56 -10.04 -5.16
C LYS A 83 6.06 -9.78 -5.11
N THR A 84 5.39 -10.13 -4.03
CA THR A 84 3.93 -9.96 -3.93
C THR A 84 3.51 -8.51 -4.13
N GLY A 85 4.19 -7.56 -3.46
CA GLY A 85 3.86 -6.14 -3.62
C GLY A 85 4.07 -5.65 -5.04
N LEU A 86 5.11 -6.12 -5.72
CA LEU A 86 5.37 -5.76 -7.10
C LEU A 86 4.26 -6.27 -8.03
N GLU A 87 3.86 -7.52 -7.86
CA GLU A 87 2.77 -8.10 -8.66
C GLU A 87 1.44 -7.40 -8.36
N PHE A 88 1.19 -7.07 -7.09
CA PHE A 88 0.02 -6.30 -6.69
C PHE A 88 -0.04 -4.96 -7.43
N LEU A 89 1.07 -4.24 -7.48
CA LEU A 89 1.16 -2.95 -8.19
C LEU A 89 0.94 -3.11 -9.69
N ARG A 90 1.53 -4.15 -10.28
CA ARG A 90 1.36 -4.41 -11.70
C ARG A 90 -0.11 -4.62 -12.06
N ARG A 91 -0.81 -5.43 -11.26
CA ARG A 91 -2.24 -5.69 -11.47
C ARG A 91 -3.09 -4.47 -11.20
N LEU A 92 -2.74 -3.69 -10.17
CA LEU A 92 -3.43 -2.45 -9.86
C LEU A 92 -3.38 -1.49 -11.06
N ARG A 93 -2.19 -1.28 -11.61
CA ARG A 93 -2.01 -0.34 -12.73
C ARG A 93 -2.70 -0.83 -14.01
N LYS A 94 -2.86 -2.13 -14.17
CA LYS A 94 -3.60 -2.69 -15.31
C LYS A 94 -5.12 -2.59 -15.15
N GLY A 95 -5.60 -2.15 -14.00
CA GLY A 95 -7.03 -2.02 -13.76
C GLY A 95 -7.72 -3.29 -13.32
N GLU A 96 -6.97 -4.33 -12.91
CA GLU A 96 -7.59 -5.60 -12.50
C GLU A 96 -8.40 -5.49 -11.22
N PHE A 97 -8.16 -4.43 -10.42
CA PHE A 97 -8.90 -4.20 -9.19
C PHE A 97 -9.97 -3.11 -9.34
N VAL A 98 -10.34 -2.79 -10.56
CA VAL A 98 -11.39 -1.83 -10.86
C VAL A 98 -12.60 -2.59 -11.40
N ALA A 99 -13.72 -2.55 -10.66
CA ALA A 99 -14.94 -3.26 -11.07
C ALA A 99 -15.81 -2.43 -12.01
N THR A 100 -16.01 -1.15 -11.65
CA THR A 100 -16.83 -0.24 -12.44
C THR A 100 -16.19 1.15 -12.43
N PRO A 101 -16.33 1.91 -13.52
CA PRO A 101 -15.82 3.28 -13.52
C PRO A 101 -16.41 4.11 -12.39
N ASN A 102 -15.56 4.91 -11.75
CA ASN A 102 -15.94 5.82 -10.66
C ASN A 102 -16.35 5.12 -9.35
N ALA A 103 -16.19 3.80 -9.26
CA ALA A 103 -16.40 3.06 -8.03
C ALA A 103 -15.07 2.52 -7.53
N GLY A 104 -14.87 2.55 -6.22
CA GLY A 104 -13.66 2.01 -5.60
C GLY A 104 -12.41 2.84 -5.88
N THR A 105 -11.27 2.19 -5.80
CA THR A 105 -9.95 2.83 -5.95
C THR A 105 -9.54 2.81 -7.42
N PRO A 106 -9.16 3.99 -7.99
CA PRO A 106 -8.77 4.03 -9.40
C PRO A 106 -7.40 3.37 -9.63
N SER A 107 -7.18 2.89 -10.86
CA SER A 107 -5.94 2.21 -11.21
C SER A 107 -4.71 3.14 -11.17
N ASP A 108 -4.91 4.45 -11.22
CA ASP A 108 -3.84 5.44 -11.18
C ASP A 108 -3.66 6.06 -9.79
N VAL A 109 -4.23 5.46 -8.76
CA VAL A 109 -4.11 5.95 -7.38
C VAL A 109 -2.64 6.22 -7.03
N PRO A 110 -2.34 7.33 -6.32
CA PRO A 110 -0.96 7.59 -5.90
C PRO A 110 -0.40 6.44 -5.06
N VAL A 111 0.82 6.02 -5.36
CA VAL A 111 1.48 4.90 -4.69
C VAL A 111 2.85 5.33 -4.20
N LEU A 112 3.14 5.03 -2.93
CA LEU A 112 4.44 5.17 -2.33
C LEU A 112 4.94 3.78 -1.93
N ILE A 113 6.14 3.42 -2.33
CA ILE A 113 6.73 2.12 -2.01
C ILE A 113 7.61 2.23 -0.77
N LEU A 114 7.45 1.28 0.16
CA LEU A 114 8.39 1.04 1.25
C LEU A 114 9.17 -0.22 0.93
N SER A 115 10.49 -0.18 1.07
CA SER A 115 11.31 -1.35 0.78
C SER A 115 12.52 -1.43 1.68
N ALA A 116 12.88 -2.65 2.10
CA ALA A 116 14.10 -2.92 2.84
C ALA A 116 15.32 -3.01 1.92
N VAL A 117 15.11 -3.04 0.60
CA VAL A 117 16.20 -3.20 -0.38
C VAL A 117 16.60 -1.85 -0.93
N ALA A 118 17.84 -1.42 -0.64
CA ALA A 118 18.37 -0.15 -1.12
C ALA A 118 18.52 -0.19 -2.63
N GLY A 119 18.16 0.91 -3.28
CA GLY A 119 18.31 1.04 -4.72
C GLY A 119 17.42 0.11 -5.54
N TYR A 120 16.31 -0.34 -4.95
CA TYR A 120 15.39 -1.23 -5.64
C TYR A 120 14.83 -0.60 -6.91
N SER A 121 14.92 -1.34 -8.00
CA SER A 121 14.37 -0.89 -9.29
C SER A 121 12.95 -1.46 -9.45
N VAL A 122 11.97 -0.57 -9.59
CA VAL A 122 10.57 -0.98 -9.69
C VAL A 122 10.28 -1.35 -11.15
N THR A 123 10.70 -2.55 -11.51
CA THR A 123 10.56 -3.07 -12.87
C THR A 123 9.98 -4.48 -12.77
N ASP A 124 8.98 -4.80 -13.59
CA ASP A 124 8.45 -6.15 -13.64
C ASP A 124 9.37 -7.08 -14.42
N GLU A 125 9.03 -8.39 -14.45
CA GLU A 125 9.85 -9.41 -15.09
C GLU A 125 10.00 -9.22 -16.60
N LEU A 126 9.13 -8.42 -17.21
CA LEU A 126 9.21 -8.10 -18.62
C LEU A 126 10.02 -6.83 -18.88
N GLY A 127 10.63 -6.27 -17.84
CA GLY A 127 11.42 -5.05 -17.95
C GLY A 127 10.61 -3.78 -18.01
N LYS A 128 9.32 -3.85 -17.76
CA LYS A 128 8.45 -2.67 -17.79
C LYS A 128 8.47 -1.95 -16.45
N VAL A 129 8.67 -0.64 -16.49
CA VAL A 129 8.64 0.17 -15.28
C VAL A 129 7.20 0.31 -14.81
N ILE A 130 6.96 0.00 -13.53
CA ILE A 130 5.66 0.20 -12.91
C ILE A 130 5.63 1.63 -12.37
N GLN A 131 4.58 2.38 -12.71
CA GLN A 131 4.48 3.77 -12.29
C GLN A 131 4.15 3.88 -10.80
N VAL A 132 5.04 4.54 -10.07
CA VAL A 132 4.84 4.86 -8.67
C VAL A 132 5.20 6.32 -8.44
N ASN A 133 4.68 6.89 -7.37
CA ASN A 133 4.85 8.31 -7.08
C ASN A 133 6.00 8.59 -6.13
N GLY A 134 6.54 7.57 -5.49
CA GLY A 134 7.66 7.72 -4.59
C GLY A 134 8.15 6.40 -4.05
N TYR A 135 9.30 6.47 -3.39
CA TYR A 135 10.00 5.30 -2.87
C TYR A 135 10.70 5.70 -1.58
N VAL A 136 10.54 4.91 -0.52
CA VAL A 136 11.20 5.15 0.77
C VAL A 136 11.87 3.85 1.21
N GLU A 137 13.16 3.95 1.54
CA GLU A 137 13.90 2.80 2.05
C GLU A 137 13.66 2.60 3.54
N LYS A 138 13.60 1.34 3.96
CA LYS A 138 13.61 0.98 5.37
C LYS A 138 15.05 0.84 5.84
N PRO A 139 15.41 1.23 7.06
CA PRO A 139 14.53 1.90 8.02
C PRO A 139 14.33 3.37 7.69
N PHE A 140 13.20 3.93 8.10
CA PHE A 140 12.87 5.33 7.88
C PHE A 140 12.35 5.96 9.17
N ARG A 141 12.35 7.28 9.21
CA ARG A 141 11.76 8.02 10.32
C ARG A 141 10.29 8.28 10.01
N LEU A 142 9.42 8.15 11.01
CA LEU A 142 7.99 8.38 10.83
C LEU A 142 7.70 9.77 10.25
N HIS A 143 8.38 10.78 10.78
CA HIS A 143 8.22 12.16 10.31
C HIS A 143 8.56 12.28 8.82
N ASP A 144 9.65 11.66 8.38
CA ASP A 144 10.09 11.75 6.98
C ASP A 144 9.08 11.12 6.04
N LEU A 145 8.50 10.00 6.43
CA LEU A 145 7.49 9.34 5.63
C LEU A 145 6.23 10.20 5.50
N VAL A 146 5.76 10.79 6.61
CA VAL A 146 4.60 11.66 6.59
C VAL A 146 4.83 12.88 5.71
N MET A 147 6.03 13.47 5.77
CA MET A 147 6.36 14.61 4.91
C MET A 147 6.34 14.21 3.44
N ARG A 148 6.82 13.01 3.13
CA ARG A 148 6.77 12.50 1.76
C ARG A 148 5.33 12.34 1.27
N ILE A 149 4.46 11.81 2.13
CA ILE A 149 3.03 11.66 1.82
C ILE A 149 2.40 13.03 1.53
N ARG A 150 2.68 14.02 2.37
CA ARG A 150 2.17 15.38 2.17
C ARG A 150 2.59 15.96 0.82
N THR A 151 3.83 15.72 0.44
CA THR A 151 4.36 16.22 -0.83
C THR A 151 3.64 15.59 -2.02
N MET A 152 3.27 14.32 -1.91
CA MET A 152 2.62 13.59 -3.00
C MET A 152 1.17 13.98 -3.21
N VAL A 153 0.50 14.45 -2.18
CA VAL A 153 -0.93 14.79 -2.23
C VAL A 153 -1.15 16.29 -2.06
N LYS A 154 -0.34 17.08 -2.67
CA LYS A 154 -0.52 18.53 -2.65
C LYS A 154 -1.89 18.90 -3.18
N GLU A 155 -2.56 19.70 -2.40
CA GLU A 155 -3.84 20.28 -2.79
C GLU A 155 -3.63 21.69 -3.33
#